data_48354af8ca612f3ba1bf4d5aaa5a8e53
#
_entry.id   48354af8ca612f3ba1bf4d5aaa5a8e53
#
_cell.length_a   1.000
_cell.length_b   1.000
_cell.length_c   1.000
_cell.angle_alpha   90.00
_cell.angle_beta   90.00
_cell.angle_gamma   90.00
#
_symmetry.space_group_name_H-M   'P 1'
#
loop_
_entity.id
_entity.type
_entity.pdbx_description
1 polymer ?
#
loop_
_entity_poly.entity_id
_entity_poly.type
_entity_poly.pdbx_seq_one_letter_code
_entity_poly.pdbx_strand_id
1 'polypeptide(L)'
;MITKQQEIKKYGRVGVLTGGVSAEREISLLSGKCVTDSLVRSGLDVLSIDIDERFFEQLPKYGLDRALIMLHGSRGEDGVLQGALEAYDLPYTGSGVLASAAAMDKLHSKIFWKGSNIRTPAFSLLDK
;
A
#
# COMPACT_ATOMS: atom_id res chain seq x y z
N MET A 1 12.28 20.65 23.33
CA MET A 1 11.20 20.54 22.31
C MET A 1 11.81 20.14 20.98
N ILE A 2 11.29 19.11 20.33
CA ILE A 2 11.73 18.71 18.97
C ILE A 2 11.12 19.70 17.98
N THR A 3 11.91 20.26 17.08
CA THR A 3 11.39 21.18 16.06
C THR A 3 10.62 20.40 14.98
N LYS A 4 9.67 21.07 14.30
CA LYS A 4 8.92 20.50 13.18
C LYS A 4 9.87 19.91 12.11
N GLN A 5 10.99 20.54 11.86
CA GLN A 5 12.00 20.08 10.90
C GLN A 5 12.72 18.81 11.36
N GLN A 6 12.94 18.63 12.68
CA GLN A 6 13.51 17.40 13.23
C GLN A 6 12.51 16.24 13.19
N GLU A 7 11.23 16.52 13.36
CA GLU A 7 10.17 15.50 13.20
C GLU A 7 10.06 15.02 11.76
N ILE A 8 10.11 15.93 10.78
CA ILE A 8 10.05 15.60 9.36
C ILE A 8 11.23 14.69 8.94
N LYS A 9 12.45 15.00 9.42
CA LYS A 9 13.65 14.21 9.11
C LYS A 9 13.57 12.76 9.57
N LYS A 10 12.75 12.42 10.56
CA LYS A 10 12.56 11.03 11.03
C LYS A 10 11.90 10.13 9.97
N TYR A 11 11.22 10.71 9.01
CA TYR A 11 10.54 9.94 7.98
C TYR A 11 11.49 9.48 6.88
N GLY A 12 12.66 10.15 6.73
CA GLY A 12 13.58 9.87 5.64
C GLY A 12 12.94 10.14 4.28
N ARG A 13 13.38 9.40 3.27
CA ARG A 13 12.80 9.45 1.92
C ARG A 13 11.57 8.57 1.82
N VAL A 14 10.44 9.17 1.50
CA VAL A 14 9.13 8.50 1.38
C VAL A 14 8.82 8.22 -0.09
N GLY A 15 8.67 6.95 -0.45
CA GLY A 15 8.15 6.55 -1.76
C GLY A 15 6.63 6.54 -1.77
N VAL A 16 5.98 7.35 -2.60
CA VAL A 16 4.54 7.25 -2.86
C VAL A 16 4.33 6.33 -4.05
N LEU A 17 3.88 5.11 -3.79
CA LEU A 17 3.71 4.06 -4.79
C LEU A 17 2.34 4.16 -5.45
N THR A 18 2.31 4.38 -6.76
CA THR A 18 1.09 4.70 -7.53
C THR A 18 1.00 3.83 -8.78
N GLY A 19 -0.08 3.96 -9.53
CA GLY A 19 -0.26 3.30 -10.82
C GLY A 19 -0.63 1.83 -10.69
N GLY A 20 0.29 0.96 -11.06
CA GLY A 20 0.05 -0.48 -11.06
C GLY A 20 -0.72 -0.97 -12.28
N VAL A 21 -1.16 -2.23 -12.27
CA VAL A 21 -1.76 -2.94 -13.42
C VAL A 21 -3.26 -3.15 -13.31
N SER A 22 -3.89 -2.71 -12.21
CA SER A 22 -5.32 -2.90 -12.01
C SER A 22 -6.17 -1.97 -12.88
N ALA A 23 -7.45 -2.28 -13.00
CA ALA A 23 -8.42 -1.40 -13.67
C ALA A 23 -8.56 -0.02 -12.97
N GLU A 24 -8.07 0.10 -11.75
CA GLU A 24 -8.13 1.31 -10.92
C GLU A 24 -6.86 2.19 -11.03
N ARG A 25 -5.99 1.89 -12.02
CA ARG A 25 -4.73 2.61 -12.25
C ARG A 25 -4.88 4.13 -12.25
N GLU A 26 -5.86 4.66 -12.99
CA GLU A 26 -6.09 6.11 -13.10
C GLU A 26 -6.43 6.74 -11.74
N ILE A 27 -7.22 6.05 -10.93
CA ILE A 27 -7.56 6.50 -9.57
C ILE A 27 -6.33 6.50 -8.67
N SER A 28 -5.48 5.47 -8.81
CA SER A 28 -4.22 5.36 -8.09
C SER A 28 -3.27 6.53 -8.41
N LEU A 29 -3.12 6.85 -9.69
CA LEU A 29 -2.27 7.98 -10.13
C LEU A 29 -2.80 9.32 -9.59
N LEU A 30 -4.10 9.53 -9.65
CA LEU A 30 -4.73 10.75 -9.13
C LEU A 30 -4.55 10.89 -7.62
N SER A 31 -4.85 9.84 -6.87
CA SER A 31 -4.69 9.78 -5.42
C SER A 31 -3.23 9.99 -5.02
N GLY A 32 -2.32 9.31 -5.70
CA GLY A 32 -0.89 9.41 -5.47
C GLY A 32 -0.36 10.82 -5.71
N LYS A 33 -0.83 11.48 -6.79
CA LYS A 33 -0.48 12.88 -7.04
C LYS A 33 -0.93 13.80 -5.90
N CYS A 34 -2.18 13.69 -5.46
CA CYS A 34 -2.72 14.51 -4.37
C CYS A 34 -1.91 14.33 -3.08
N VAL A 35 -1.58 13.08 -2.74
CA VAL A 35 -0.80 12.75 -1.54
C VAL A 35 0.64 13.26 -1.68
N THR A 36 1.30 13.01 -2.81
CA THR A 36 2.65 13.52 -3.09
C THR A 36 2.73 15.03 -2.92
N ASP A 37 1.82 15.77 -3.56
CA ASP A 37 1.79 17.23 -3.47
C ASP A 37 1.60 17.72 -2.03
N SER A 38 0.80 17.01 -1.23
CA SER A 38 0.56 17.35 0.17
C SER A 38 1.80 17.11 1.05
N LEU A 39 2.47 15.97 0.86
CA LEU A 39 3.67 15.62 1.61
C LEU A 39 4.84 16.56 1.28
N VAL A 40 5.02 16.89 0.00
CA VAL A 40 6.04 17.88 -0.45
C VAL A 40 5.77 19.24 0.17
N ARG A 41 4.52 19.73 0.17
CA ARG A 41 4.17 20.99 0.84
C ARG A 41 4.43 20.94 2.35
N SER A 42 4.38 19.75 2.94
CA SER A 42 4.69 19.55 4.35
C SER A 42 6.19 19.50 4.65
N GLY A 43 7.04 19.50 3.61
CA GLY A 43 8.50 19.53 3.71
C GLY A 43 9.17 18.16 3.78
N LEU A 44 8.47 17.07 3.45
CA LEU A 44 9.07 15.73 3.38
C LEU A 44 9.89 15.55 2.09
N ASP A 45 10.90 14.69 2.14
CA ASP A 45 11.59 14.15 0.95
C ASP A 45 10.72 13.04 0.35
N VAL A 46 10.10 13.31 -0.78
CA VAL A 46 9.10 12.42 -1.38
C VAL A 46 9.46 12.10 -2.81
N LEU A 47 9.39 10.81 -3.15
CA LEU A 47 9.52 10.31 -4.50
C LEU A 47 8.21 9.64 -4.92
N SER A 48 7.53 10.18 -5.93
CA SER A 48 6.38 9.50 -6.55
C SER A 48 6.85 8.47 -7.54
N ILE A 49 6.38 7.23 -7.40
CA ILE A 49 6.81 6.09 -8.22
C ILE A 49 5.58 5.44 -8.83
N ASP A 50 5.51 5.48 -10.15
CA ASP A 50 4.53 4.69 -10.91
C ASP A 50 5.06 3.25 -11.01
N ILE A 51 4.34 2.31 -10.41
CA ILE A 51 4.77 0.92 -10.35
C ILE A 51 4.53 0.23 -11.69
N ASP A 52 5.63 -0.22 -12.29
CA ASP A 52 5.66 -1.07 -13.47
C ASP A 52 6.26 -2.46 -13.13
N GLU A 53 6.44 -3.29 -14.16
CA GLU A 53 7.03 -4.63 -14.02
C GLU A 53 8.48 -4.63 -13.50
N ARG A 54 9.20 -3.52 -13.64
CA ARG A 54 10.61 -3.36 -13.22
C ARG A 54 10.75 -2.78 -11.82
N PHE A 55 9.64 -2.43 -11.19
CA PHE A 55 9.66 -1.76 -9.88
C PHE A 55 10.52 -2.51 -8.86
N PHE A 56 10.36 -3.82 -8.75
CA PHE A 56 11.08 -4.63 -7.75
C PHE A 56 12.59 -4.70 -8.01
N GLU A 57 12.99 -4.71 -9.28
CA GLU A 57 14.42 -4.67 -9.65
C GLU A 57 15.05 -3.30 -9.33
N GLN A 58 14.25 -2.26 -9.36
CA GLN A 58 14.69 -0.88 -9.15
C GLN A 58 14.55 -0.42 -7.70
N LEU A 59 13.74 -1.11 -6.91
CA LEU A 59 13.41 -0.71 -5.54
C LEU A 59 14.63 -0.35 -4.68
N PRO A 60 15.75 -1.11 -4.68
CA PRO A 60 16.94 -0.75 -3.92
C PRO A 60 17.60 0.56 -4.38
N LYS A 61 17.40 0.95 -5.64
CA LYS A 61 18.02 2.15 -6.23
C LYS A 61 17.31 3.44 -5.84
N TYR A 62 16.04 3.36 -5.42
CA TYR A 62 15.28 4.54 -5.00
C TYR A 62 15.73 5.09 -3.66
N GLY A 63 16.41 4.29 -2.83
CA GLY A 63 16.91 4.71 -1.51
C GLY A 63 15.79 5.16 -0.58
N LEU A 64 14.68 4.41 -0.56
CA LEU A 64 13.52 4.72 0.27
C LEU A 64 13.74 4.25 1.70
N ASP A 65 13.29 5.06 2.65
CA ASP A 65 13.22 4.70 4.07
C ASP A 65 11.84 4.14 4.44
N ARG A 66 10.81 4.48 3.65
CA ARG A 66 9.44 3.96 3.80
C ARG A 66 8.60 4.14 2.54
N ALA A 67 7.55 3.37 2.43
CA ALA A 67 6.61 3.43 1.32
C ALA A 67 5.20 3.81 1.79
N LEU A 68 4.52 4.61 0.98
CA LEU A 68 3.11 4.95 1.12
C LEU A 68 2.38 4.39 -0.08
N ILE A 69 1.53 3.39 0.16
CA ILE A 69 0.84 2.65 -0.90
C ILE A 69 -0.42 3.40 -1.29
N MET A 70 -0.48 3.83 -2.55
CA MET A 70 -1.65 4.46 -3.19
C MET A 70 -2.19 3.60 -4.34
N LEU A 71 -1.77 2.34 -4.43
CA LEU A 71 -2.33 1.39 -5.37
C LEU A 71 -3.70 0.90 -4.90
N HIS A 72 -4.51 0.50 -5.87
CA HIS A 72 -5.82 -0.10 -5.65
C HIS A 72 -5.94 -1.44 -6.37
N GLY A 73 -6.77 -2.34 -5.82
CA GLY A 73 -7.07 -3.63 -6.40
C GLY A 73 -5.89 -4.60 -6.42
N SER A 74 -5.85 -5.44 -7.46
CA SER A 74 -4.85 -6.49 -7.58
C SER A 74 -3.43 -5.95 -7.61
N ARG A 75 -2.52 -6.63 -6.95
CA ARG A 75 -1.11 -6.31 -6.69
C ARG A 75 -0.87 -5.09 -5.81
N GLY A 76 -1.92 -4.34 -5.43
CA GLY A 76 -1.80 -3.20 -4.52
C GLY A 76 -2.38 -3.49 -3.14
N GLU A 77 -3.49 -4.25 -3.08
CA GLU A 77 -4.24 -4.50 -1.86
C GLU A 77 -4.32 -5.98 -1.49
N ASP A 78 -3.74 -6.88 -2.29
CA ASP A 78 -3.85 -8.34 -2.16
C ASP A 78 -2.69 -9.02 -1.43
N GLY A 79 -1.77 -8.25 -0.86
CA GLY A 79 -0.61 -8.76 -0.11
C GLY A 79 0.64 -8.96 -0.97
N VAL A 80 0.56 -8.91 -2.30
CA VAL A 80 1.72 -9.13 -3.19
C VAL A 80 2.76 -8.03 -3.01
N LEU A 81 2.34 -6.76 -3.13
CA LEU A 81 3.25 -5.63 -2.91
C LEU A 81 3.78 -5.60 -1.47
N GLN A 82 2.89 -5.81 -0.50
CA GLN A 82 3.25 -5.83 0.91
C GLN A 82 4.34 -6.86 1.20
N GLY A 83 4.20 -8.09 0.69
CA GLY A 83 5.19 -9.14 0.86
C GLY A 83 6.54 -8.81 0.22
N ALA A 84 6.53 -8.15 -0.93
CA ALA A 84 7.76 -7.69 -1.55
C ALA A 84 8.43 -6.59 -0.73
N LEU A 85 7.67 -5.60 -0.22
CA LEU A 85 8.22 -4.54 0.63
C LEU A 85 8.78 -5.11 1.95
N GLU A 86 8.11 -6.10 2.55
CA GLU A 86 8.62 -6.82 3.74
C GLU A 86 9.93 -7.56 3.43
N ALA A 87 10.05 -8.19 2.25
CA ALA A 87 11.30 -8.87 1.85
C ALA A 87 12.49 -7.92 1.66
N TYR A 88 12.23 -6.62 1.46
CA TYR A 88 13.25 -5.56 1.42
C TYR A 88 13.39 -4.78 2.73
N ASP A 89 12.77 -5.24 3.82
CA ASP A 89 12.73 -4.53 5.11
C ASP A 89 12.25 -3.07 4.98
N LEU A 90 11.40 -2.77 3.99
CA LEU A 90 10.89 -1.43 3.73
C LEU A 90 9.53 -1.23 4.43
N PRO A 91 9.45 -0.41 5.48
CA PRO A 91 8.20 -0.10 6.16
C PRO A 91 7.21 0.57 5.20
N TYR A 92 5.93 0.22 5.31
CA TYR A 92 4.88 0.75 4.44
C TYR A 92 3.60 1.07 5.21
N THR A 93 2.70 1.81 4.58
CA THR A 93 1.38 2.13 5.13
C THR A 93 0.36 1.08 4.77
N GLY A 94 -0.53 0.77 5.72
CA GLY A 94 -1.64 -0.15 5.51
C GLY A 94 -1.49 -1.46 6.27
N SER A 95 -2.28 -2.44 5.87
CA SER A 95 -2.30 -3.78 6.47
C SER A 95 -1.15 -4.65 5.95
N GLY A 96 -0.68 -5.58 6.76
CA GLY A 96 0.32 -6.56 6.36
C GLY A 96 -0.21 -7.62 5.39
N VAL A 97 0.68 -8.50 4.94
CA VAL A 97 0.41 -9.51 3.88
C VAL A 97 -0.85 -10.33 4.14
N LEU A 98 -0.95 -10.95 5.32
CA LEU A 98 -2.08 -11.83 5.64
C LEU A 98 -3.42 -11.08 5.63
N ALA A 99 -3.45 -9.90 6.25
CA ALA A 99 -4.69 -9.12 6.33
C ALA A 99 -5.12 -8.59 4.96
N SER A 100 -4.18 -8.12 4.14
CA SER A 100 -4.43 -7.68 2.77
C SER A 100 -4.95 -8.81 1.90
N ALA A 101 -4.27 -9.95 1.86
CA ALA A 101 -4.69 -11.11 1.09
C ALA A 101 -6.08 -11.63 1.51
N ALA A 102 -6.31 -11.74 2.83
CA ALA A 102 -7.60 -12.20 3.35
C ALA A 102 -8.74 -11.22 3.02
N ALA A 103 -8.49 -9.91 3.09
CA ALA A 103 -9.50 -8.89 2.82
C ALA A 103 -9.91 -8.83 1.33
N MET A 104 -8.99 -9.14 0.42
CA MET A 104 -9.28 -9.19 -1.02
C MET A 104 -10.17 -10.36 -1.40
N ASP A 105 -10.14 -11.46 -0.65
CA ASP A 105 -11.01 -12.60 -0.87
C ASP A 105 -12.27 -12.51 0.01
N LYS A 106 -13.40 -12.17 -0.61
CA LYS A 106 -14.68 -11.96 0.10
C LYS A 106 -15.17 -13.22 0.82
N LEU A 107 -14.92 -14.40 0.26
CA LEU A 107 -15.30 -15.66 0.89
C LEU A 107 -14.46 -15.92 2.14
N HIS A 108 -13.13 -15.89 1.99
CA HIS A 108 -12.23 -16.11 3.10
C HIS A 108 -12.38 -15.05 4.20
N SER A 109 -12.58 -13.77 3.84
CA SER A 109 -12.92 -12.73 4.81
C SER A 109 -14.13 -13.11 5.67
N LYS A 110 -15.22 -13.57 5.04
CA LYS A 110 -16.44 -13.96 5.75
C LYS A 110 -16.25 -15.22 6.61
N ILE A 111 -15.44 -16.18 6.14
CA ILE A 111 -15.09 -17.38 6.91
C ILE A 111 -14.28 -16.99 8.16
N PHE A 112 -13.29 -16.12 8.03
CA PHE A 112 -12.49 -15.62 9.16
C PHE A 112 -13.35 -14.87 10.16
N TRP A 113 -14.21 -13.96 9.71
CA TRP A 113 -15.12 -13.21 10.60
C TRP A 113 -16.06 -14.14 11.35
N LYS A 114 -16.66 -15.11 10.67
CA LYS A 114 -17.54 -16.10 11.29
C LYS A 114 -16.77 -16.95 12.33
N GLY A 115 -15.58 -17.41 12.01
CA GLY A 115 -14.74 -18.18 12.91
C GLY A 115 -14.27 -17.38 14.14
N SER A 116 -14.16 -16.05 14.00
CA SER A 116 -13.78 -15.12 15.07
C SER A 116 -14.99 -14.51 15.81
N ASN A 117 -16.20 -15.01 15.59
CA ASN A 117 -17.45 -14.47 16.14
C ASN A 117 -17.72 -12.99 15.78
N ILE A 118 -17.18 -12.50 14.68
CA ILE A 118 -17.46 -11.18 14.14
C ILE A 118 -18.75 -11.26 13.31
N ARG A 119 -19.71 -10.38 13.58
CA ARG A 119 -20.97 -10.35 12.85
C ARG A 119 -20.72 -10.00 11.38
N THR A 120 -21.24 -10.83 10.49
CA THR A 120 -21.23 -10.61 9.03
C THR A 120 -22.59 -10.99 8.46
N PRO A 121 -23.08 -10.31 7.42
CA PRO A 121 -24.31 -10.71 6.74
C PRO A 121 -24.25 -12.16 6.25
N ALA A 122 -25.40 -12.84 6.24
CA ALA A 122 -25.51 -14.17 5.65
C ALA A 122 -25.09 -14.15 4.18
N PHE A 123 -24.47 -15.20 3.71
CA PHE A 123 -24.01 -15.34 2.33
C PHE A 123 -24.14 -16.78 1.86
N SER A 124 -24.23 -16.95 0.55
CA SER A 124 -24.18 -18.25 -0.13
C SER A 124 -23.13 -18.20 -1.22
N LEU A 125 -22.48 -19.34 -1.41
CA LEU A 125 -21.61 -19.55 -2.57
C LEU A 125 -22.49 -19.98 -3.74
N LEU A 126 -22.24 -19.38 -4.88
CA LEU A 126 -22.80 -19.85 -6.15
C LEU A 126 -21.69 -20.62 -6.86
N ASP A 127 -21.90 -21.90 -7.10
CA ASP A 127 -21.03 -22.70 -7.96
C ASP A 127 -21.15 -22.17 -9.39
N LYS A 128 -20.03 -22.14 -10.11
CA LYS A 128 -19.99 -21.77 -11.53
C LYS A 128 -20.45 -22.90 -12.40
#